data_e1fc61cde5050121c6327ced14b0ea61
#
_entry.id   e1fc61cde5050121c6327ced14b0ea61
#
_cell.length_a   1.000
_cell.length_b   1.000
_cell.length_c   1.000
_cell.angle_alpha   90.00
_cell.angle_beta   90.00
_cell.angle_gamma   90.00
#
_symmetry.space_group_name_H-M   'P 1'
#
loop_
_entity.id
_entity.type
_entity.pdbx_description
1 polymer ?
#
loop_
_entity_poly.entity_id
_entity_poly.type
_entity_poly.pdbx_seq_one_letter_code
_entity_poly.pdbx_strand_id
1 'polypeptide(L)'
;MEHIHRFRLTPLTTVLALAATCSWAQPVQTAKQKTATTDVAEEGTSADGNLFYEVLLGEVTTRTGDPGAGYALMLDAARRSHSSQLYQRAADIALQSRSGEYALAAAKAWQEDHPQSREANRYVLQILIALNRVSETAAPLQQLILQAPAPGKVGILSAIPQMYGRVSDKAAAARAVQEALKAEIANPSTGAAAWITVGRMRLAAGDQPGSLVSLAKAQAIDPTYEGLARLALELLDEGRNEAKPFVTHFLQQQPAPEIRMLYARVLLAQSQFTEASDQLHRVTQDKPDMAEAWLVLASLQVQDQKLTLAAESLRKFMDIAQAAGDTEINQRIMTQAYVLAAQIAEKQGDLKAAQGWLDRIESPNDSFSVQRQRASILAKQGRMNEARALLKELPGSNAEEQRMKLLAEVQLLKEHNQNEEAFQLQGKALNESPEDNDLAYDQAMLAEKTGRLDVMEKLLRQVIARQPDYHHAYNALGYSLADRGVRLNEAKQLIQKALDLAPGDPFITDSLAWAEFRLGNKAQAQQLLQSAFSKKPDAEIAAHLGEVFWSQGNTEKAKAIWKEGLRLNPDNQTLKETLKRLGVSF
;
A
#
# COMPACT_ATOMS: atom_id res chain seq x y z
N MET A 1 -5.46 8.01 29.50
CA MET A 1 -6.51 7.42 28.66
C MET A 1 -6.74 8.14 27.32
N GLU A 2 -6.03 9.22 27.01
CA GLU A 2 -6.18 9.93 25.72
C GLU A 2 -5.55 9.24 24.49
N HIS A 3 -4.80 8.17 24.66
CA HIS A 3 -4.08 7.50 23.59
C HIS A 3 -4.71 6.19 23.08
N ILE A 4 -5.90 5.81 23.51
CA ILE A 4 -6.53 4.54 23.09
C ILE A 4 -7.35 4.69 21.80
N HIS A 5 -7.61 5.91 21.31
CA HIS A 5 -8.24 6.16 20.02
C HIS A 5 -7.24 6.63 18.96
N ARG A 6 -6.29 5.77 18.64
CA ARG A 6 -5.74 5.83 17.30
C ARG A 6 -6.67 5.04 16.37
N PHE A 7 -7.73 5.68 15.92
CA PHE A 7 -8.18 5.45 14.56
C PHE A 7 -6.92 5.54 13.70
N ARG A 8 -6.50 4.42 13.17
CA ARG A 8 -5.46 4.36 12.13
C ARG A 8 -6.01 5.00 10.85
N LEU A 9 -6.28 6.28 10.90
CA LEU A 9 -6.30 7.13 9.72
C LEU A 9 -4.89 7.70 9.60
N THR A 10 -3.99 6.85 9.13
CA THR A 10 -2.72 7.34 8.61
C THR A 10 -3.05 8.08 7.32
N PRO A 11 -2.89 9.39 7.24
CA PRO A 11 -3.03 10.11 5.98
C PRO A 11 -2.05 9.61 4.91
N LEU A 12 -1.04 8.81 5.28
CA LEU A 12 -0.06 8.24 4.37
C LEU A 12 -0.61 7.10 3.48
N THR A 13 -1.55 6.29 3.97
CA THR A 13 -2.12 5.19 3.16
C THR A 13 -2.96 5.69 1.99
N THR A 14 -3.59 6.87 2.14
CA THR A 14 -4.36 7.49 1.05
C THR A 14 -3.45 8.11 -0.02
N VAL A 15 -2.27 8.64 0.35
CA VAL A 15 -1.28 9.17 -0.61
C VAL A 15 -0.62 8.05 -1.40
N LEU A 16 -0.37 6.90 -0.78
CA LEU A 16 0.26 5.73 -1.43
C LEU A 16 -0.69 4.97 -2.37
N ALA A 17 -1.98 4.90 -2.07
CA ALA A 17 -2.95 4.18 -2.90
C ALA A 17 -3.21 4.87 -4.26
N LEU A 18 -3.10 6.20 -4.35
CA LEU A 18 -3.27 6.95 -5.60
C LEU A 18 -2.02 6.95 -6.49
N ALA A 19 -0.83 6.80 -5.91
CA ALA A 19 0.42 6.73 -6.69
C ALA A 19 0.63 5.36 -7.38
N ALA A 20 -0.05 4.30 -6.92
CA ALA A 20 0.07 2.96 -7.51
C ALA A 20 -0.72 2.78 -8.83
N THR A 21 -1.62 3.72 -9.19
CA THR A 21 -2.40 3.64 -10.43
C THR A 21 -1.87 4.49 -11.59
N CYS A 22 -0.83 5.28 -11.37
CA CYS A 22 -0.23 6.11 -12.40
C CYS A 22 1.16 5.61 -12.75
N SER A 23 1.26 4.90 -13.82
CA SER A 23 2.42 4.80 -14.69
C SER A 23 2.76 3.38 -15.13
N TRP A 24 2.11 2.93 -16.16
CA TRP A 24 2.71 1.98 -17.13
C TRP A 24 2.06 2.16 -18.51
N ALA A 25 1.90 3.40 -18.95
CA ALA A 25 1.63 3.70 -20.34
C ALA A 25 2.63 4.77 -20.80
N GLN A 26 3.82 4.34 -21.21
CA GLN A 26 4.60 5.17 -22.12
C GLN A 26 3.91 5.17 -23.48
N PRO A 27 3.68 6.34 -24.09
CA PRO A 27 3.18 6.38 -25.46
C PRO A 27 4.22 5.77 -26.39
N VAL A 28 3.84 4.69 -27.06
CA VAL A 28 4.57 4.18 -28.23
C VAL A 28 4.57 5.31 -29.25
N GLN A 29 5.72 5.95 -29.42
CA GLN A 29 5.94 6.81 -30.57
C GLN A 29 5.83 5.94 -31.83
N THR A 30 4.75 6.11 -32.55
CA THR A 30 4.60 5.59 -33.90
C THR A 30 5.61 6.30 -34.80
N ALA A 31 6.77 5.68 -34.97
CA ALA A 31 7.67 6.03 -36.04
C ALA A 31 6.94 5.78 -37.37
N LYS A 32 6.67 6.85 -38.11
CA LYS A 32 6.25 6.75 -39.51
C LYS A 32 7.34 5.99 -40.28
N GLN A 33 7.11 4.71 -40.52
CA GLN A 33 7.88 3.96 -41.51
C GLN A 33 7.60 4.56 -42.88
N LYS A 34 8.62 5.18 -43.45
CA LYS A 34 8.70 5.41 -44.90
C LYS A 34 8.68 4.06 -45.58
N THR A 35 7.62 3.75 -46.28
CA THR A 35 7.55 2.67 -47.23
C THR A 35 8.58 2.92 -48.32
N ALA A 36 9.69 2.19 -48.27
CA ALA A 36 10.54 2.02 -49.43
C ALA A 36 9.82 1.03 -50.35
N THR A 37 9.29 1.51 -51.44
CA THR A 37 8.86 0.68 -52.56
C THR A 37 10.11 0.05 -53.20
N THR A 38 10.36 -1.18 -52.84
CA THR A 38 11.25 -2.06 -53.65
C THR A 38 10.35 -2.65 -54.72
N ASP A 39 10.63 -2.29 -55.97
CA ASP A 39 10.13 -2.99 -57.15
C ASP A 39 10.54 -4.48 -57.06
N VAL A 40 9.60 -5.30 -56.62
CA VAL A 40 9.71 -6.75 -56.80
C VAL A 40 9.11 -7.04 -58.17
N ALA A 41 10.00 -7.50 -59.10
CA ALA A 41 9.58 -8.00 -60.37
C ALA A 41 8.46 -9.02 -60.21
N GLU A 42 7.32 -8.78 -60.86
CA GLU A 42 6.25 -9.74 -61.06
C GLU A 42 6.81 -10.95 -61.87
N GLU A 43 7.31 -11.97 -61.15
CA GLU A 43 7.25 -13.31 -61.69
C GLU A 43 5.79 -13.76 -61.59
N GLY A 44 5.10 -13.69 -62.70
CA GLY A 44 3.74 -14.19 -62.88
C GLY A 44 3.69 -15.70 -62.64
N THR A 45 3.55 -16.12 -61.40
CA THR A 45 3.08 -17.46 -61.09
C THR A 45 1.60 -17.48 -61.48
N SER A 46 1.25 -18.33 -62.46
CA SER A 46 -0.14 -18.65 -62.78
C SER A 46 -0.79 -19.13 -61.48
N ALA A 47 -1.63 -18.29 -60.87
CA ALA A 47 -2.37 -18.68 -59.70
C ALA A 47 -3.13 -19.96 -60.06
N ASP A 48 -2.82 -21.06 -59.32
CA ASP A 48 -3.57 -22.30 -59.53
C ASP A 48 -5.05 -21.97 -59.23
N GLY A 49 -5.89 -22.04 -60.28
CA GLY A 49 -7.30 -21.68 -60.20
C GLY A 49 -8.02 -22.45 -59.10
N ASN A 50 -7.54 -23.66 -58.76
CA ASN A 50 -8.06 -24.46 -57.68
C ASN A 50 -7.68 -23.88 -56.31
N LEU A 51 -6.48 -23.37 -56.13
CA LEU A 51 -6.05 -22.73 -54.91
C LEU A 51 -6.87 -21.46 -54.62
N PHE A 52 -7.07 -20.64 -55.68
CA PHE A 52 -7.93 -19.43 -55.54
C PHE A 52 -9.35 -19.79 -55.18
N TYR A 53 -9.93 -20.81 -55.78
CA TYR A 53 -11.28 -21.25 -55.49
C TYR A 53 -11.41 -21.74 -54.03
N GLU A 54 -10.47 -22.52 -53.53
CA GLU A 54 -10.49 -23.03 -52.17
C GLU A 54 -10.34 -21.92 -51.12
N VAL A 55 -9.41 -20.99 -51.34
CA VAL A 55 -9.26 -19.84 -50.44
C VAL A 55 -10.53 -18.99 -50.42
N LEU A 56 -11.12 -18.73 -51.60
CA LEU A 56 -12.38 -18.00 -51.67
C LEU A 56 -13.54 -18.73 -50.97
N LEU A 57 -13.64 -20.06 -51.24
CA LEU A 57 -14.64 -20.89 -50.59
C LEU A 57 -14.46 -20.94 -49.05
N GLY A 58 -13.21 -21.06 -48.58
CA GLY A 58 -12.86 -21.03 -47.18
C GLY A 58 -13.28 -19.71 -46.50
N GLU A 59 -13.04 -18.56 -47.13
CA GLU A 59 -13.47 -17.25 -46.58
C GLU A 59 -15.00 -17.11 -46.57
N VAL A 60 -15.69 -17.53 -47.65
CA VAL A 60 -17.15 -17.47 -47.71
C VAL A 60 -17.76 -18.38 -46.68
N THR A 61 -17.31 -19.61 -46.55
CA THR A 61 -17.79 -20.61 -45.60
C THR A 61 -17.60 -20.10 -44.15
N THR A 62 -16.45 -19.53 -43.84
CA THR A 62 -16.20 -18.90 -42.53
C THR A 62 -17.20 -17.80 -42.22
N ARG A 63 -17.51 -16.92 -43.21
CA ARG A 63 -18.45 -15.81 -43.01
C ARG A 63 -19.91 -16.24 -42.99
N THR A 64 -20.26 -17.34 -43.64
CA THR A 64 -21.62 -17.86 -43.68
C THR A 64 -21.99 -18.73 -42.50
N GLY A 65 -21.11 -18.88 -41.50
CA GLY A 65 -21.42 -19.47 -40.21
C GLY A 65 -20.86 -20.89 -39.98
N ASP A 66 -20.01 -21.39 -40.92
CA ASP A 66 -19.27 -22.65 -40.72
C ASP A 66 -17.75 -22.39 -40.67
N PRO A 67 -17.22 -21.86 -39.57
CA PRO A 67 -15.80 -21.60 -39.41
C PRO A 67 -14.94 -22.90 -39.38
N GLY A 68 -15.55 -24.05 -39.03
CA GLY A 68 -14.87 -25.35 -39.04
C GLY A 68 -14.51 -25.80 -40.43
N ALA A 69 -15.47 -25.75 -41.37
CA ALA A 69 -15.20 -26.06 -42.80
C ALA A 69 -14.28 -25.01 -43.44
N GLY A 70 -14.45 -23.71 -43.11
CA GLY A 70 -13.54 -22.65 -43.56
C GLY A 70 -12.09 -22.87 -43.11
N TYR A 71 -11.91 -23.26 -41.86
CA TYR A 71 -10.59 -23.63 -41.30
C TYR A 71 -9.95 -24.80 -42.10
N ALA A 72 -10.71 -25.87 -42.34
CA ALA A 72 -10.20 -27.04 -43.03
C ALA A 72 -9.74 -26.69 -44.47
N LEU A 73 -10.52 -25.92 -45.22
CA LEU A 73 -10.18 -25.44 -46.55
C LEU A 73 -8.91 -24.58 -46.54
N MET A 74 -8.84 -23.63 -45.60
CA MET A 74 -7.67 -22.77 -45.49
C MET A 74 -6.40 -23.54 -45.14
N LEU A 75 -6.48 -24.50 -44.20
CA LEU A 75 -5.32 -25.30 -43.81
C LEU A 75 -4.84 -26.21 -44.94
N ASP A 76 -5.77 -26.80 -45.72
CA ASP A 76 -5.45 -27.60 -46.86
C ASP A 76 -4.79 -26.78 -47.99
N ALA A 77 -5.35 -25.63 -48.28
CA ALA A 77 -4.77 -24.66 -49.22
C ALA A 77 -3.37 -24.22 -48.76
N ALA A 78 -3.18 -23.98 -47.43
CA ALA A 78 -1.87 -23.61 -46.88
C ALA A 78 -0.83 -24.70 -47.06
N ARG A 79 -1.17 -25.94 -46.78
CA ARG A 79 -0.26 -27.12 -46.94
C ARG A 79 0.17 -27.33 -48.38
N ARG A 80 -0.73 -27.14 -49.33
CA ARG A 80 -0.41 -27.33 -50.77
C ARG A 80 0.41 -26.21 -51.36
N SER A 81 0.16 -24.96 -50.90
CA SER A 81 0.85 -23.78 -51.44
C SER A 81 2.10 -23.39 -50.63
N HIS A 82 2.33 -24.01 -49.48
CA HIS A 82 3.38 -23.64 -48.53
C HIS A 82 3.29 -22.15 -48.12
N SER A 83 2.08 -21.58 -48.09
CA SER A 83 1.87 -20.17 -47.85
C SER A 83 1.73 -19.86 -46.34
N SER A 84 2.71 -19.14 -45.81
CA SER A 84 2.66 -18.62 -44.40
C SER A 84 1.38 -17.83 -44.12
N GLN A 85 0.87 -17.05 -45.08
CA GLN A 85 -0.34 -16.25 -44.91
C GLN A 85 -1.59 -17.13 -44.75
N LEU A 86 -1.68 -18.25 -45.51
CA LEU A 86 -2.81 -19.16 -45.40
C LEU A 86 -2.78 -19.98 -44.09
N TYR A 87 -1.60 -20.39 -43.61
CA TYR A 87 -1.45 -20.99 -42.28
C TYR A 87 -1.88 -20.04 -41.19
N GLN A 88 -1.43 -18.79 -41.23
CA GLN A 88 -1.84 -17.77 -40.29
C GLN A 88 -3.36 -17.59 -40.33
N ARG A 89 -3.93 -17.49 -41.55
CA ARG A 89 -5.39 -17.30 -41.70
C ARG A 89 -6.18 -18.47 -41.12
N ALA A 90 -5.73 -19.72 -41.36
CA ALA A 90 -6.35 -20.90 -40.74
C ALA A 90 -6.31 -20.85 -39.22
N ALA A 91 -5.15 -20.48 -38.63
CA ALA A 91 -5.02 -20.31 -37.20
C ALA A 91 -5.96 -19.21 -36.65
N ASP A 92 -6.07 -18.08 -37.36
CA ASP A 92 -6.93 -16.96 -36.97
C ASP A 92 -8.43 -17.33 -37.01
N ILE A 93 -8.86 -18.08 -38.04
CA ILE A 93 -10.24 -18.59 -38.12
C ILE A 93 -10.55 -19.47 -36.90
N ALA A 94 -9.64 -20.39 -36.56
CA ALA A 94 -9.80 -21.24 -35.39
C ALA A 94 -9.81 -20.47 -34.06
N LEU A 95 -8.97 -19.42 -33.91
CA LEU A 95 -8.97 -18.56 -32.72
C LEU A 95 -10.27 -17.74 -32.60
N GLN A 96 -10.77 -17.18 -33.70
CA GLN A 96 -12.01 -16.41 -33.73
C GLN A 96 -13.23 -17.29 -33.37
N SER A 97 -13.22 -18.56 -33.78
CA SER A 97 -14.26 -19.54 -33.44
C SER A 97 -14.03 -20.21 -32.07
N ARG A 98 -13.07 -19.73 -31.26
CA ARG A 98 -12.70 -20.27 -29.95
C ARG A 98 -12.27 -21.75 -29.96
N SER A 99 -11.76 -22.21 -31.09
CA SER A 99 -11.30 -23.59 -31.32
C SER A 99 -9.79 -23.68 -31.14
N GLY A 100 -9.30 -23.49 -29.90
CA GLY A 100 -7.90 -23.35 -29.59
C GLY A 100 -7.01 -24.54 -30.03
N GLU A 101 -7.52 -25.78 -29.97
CA GLU A 101 -6.77 -26.97 -30.41
C GLU A 101 -6.57 -26.97 -31.94
N TYR A 102 -7.57 -26.56 -32.71
CA TYR A 102 -7.43 -26.39 -34.16
C TYR A 102 -6.46 -25.24 -34.51
N ALA A 103 -6.52 -24.15 -33.77
CA ALA A 103 -5.55 -23.06 -33.93
C ALA A 103 -4.12 -23.54 -33.66
N LEU A 104 -3.91 -24.34 -32.63
CA LEU A 104 -2.62 -24.93 -32.33
C LEU A 104 -2.16 -25.88 -33.41
N ALA A 105 -3.06 -26.70 -33.97
CA ALA A 105 -2.74 -27.63 -35.07
C ALA A 105 -2.29 -26.87 -36.33
N ALA A 106 -2.99 -25.78 -36.69
CA ALA A 106 -2.59 -24.95 -37.83
C ALA A 106 -1.22 -24.26 -37.59
N ALA A 107 -1.01 -23.72 -36.39
CA ALA A 107 0.24 -23.06 -36.04
C ALA A 107 1.44 -24.03 -36.01
N LYS A 108 1.24 -25.26 -35.52
CA LYS A 108 2.25 -26.32 -35.55
C LYS A 108 2.56 -26.76 -37.00
N ALA A 109 1.53 -26.95 -37.82
CA ALA A 109 1.73 -27.25 -39.25
C ALA A 109 2.50 -26.11 -39.96
N TRP A 110 2.19 -24.87 -39.63
CA TRP A 110 2.97 -23.72 -40.13
C TRP A 110 4.44 -23.78 -39.69
N GLN A 111 4.69 -24.06 -38.40
CA GLN A 111 6.04 -24.17 -37.87
C GLN A 111 6.82 -25.34 -38.49
N GLU A 112 6.19 -26.46 -38.76
CA GLU A 112 6.80 -27.62 -39.41
C GLU A 112 7.20 -27.31 -40.88
N ASP A 113 6.32 -26.61 -41.61
CA ASP A 113 6.55 -26.22 -43.00
C ASP A 113 7.55 -25.07 -43.12
N HIS A 114 7.58 -24.17 -42.15
CA HIS A 114 8.48 -23.02 -42.12
C HIS A 114 9.24 -22.95 -40.77
N PRO A 115 10.25 -23.85 -40.54
CA PRO A 115 10.93 -23.96 -39.24
C PRO A 115 11.65 -22.68 -38.78
N GLN A 116 12.00 -21.80 -39.74
CA GLN A 116 12.66 -20.52 -39.44
C GLN A 116 11.70 -19.35 -39.28
N SER A 117 10.39 -19.57 -39.43
CA SER A 117 9.38 -18.52 -39.28
C SER A 117 9.24 -18.10 -37.83
N ARG A 118 9.60 -16.83 -37.53
CA ARG A 118 9.43 -16.23 -36.21
C ARG A 118 7.94 -16.09 -35.84
N GLU A 119 7.12 -15.85 -36.86
CA GLU A 119 5.69 -15.68 -36.66
C GLU A 119 5.00 -16.99 -36.34
N ALA A 120 5.30 -18.07 -37.09
CA ALA A 120 4.77 -19.40 -36.79
C ALA A 120 5.10 -19.82 -35.34
N ASN A 121 6.37 -19.65 -34.94
CA ASN A 121 6.83 -19.97 -33.62
C ASN A 121 6.13 -19.11 -32.51
N ARG A 122 5.92 -17.81 -32.79
CA ARG A 122 5.18 -16.92 -31.89
C ARG A 122 3.72 -17.36 -31.75
N TYR A 123 3.05 -17.76 -32.84
CA TYR A 123 1.66 -18.27 -32.77
C TYR A 123 1.59 -19.55 -31.93
N VAL A 124 2.48 -20.51 -32.15
CA VAL A 124 2.54 -21.74 -31.33
C VAL A 124 2.70 -21.40 -29.86
N LEU A 125 3.64 -20.52 -29.49
CA LEU A 125 3.88 -20.14 -28.10
C LEU A 125 2.66 -19.45 -27.46
N GLN A 126 2.06 -18.49 -28.15
CA GLN A 126 0.92 -17.74 -27.65
C GLN A 126 -0.32 -18.64 -27.44
N ILE A 127 -0.58 -19.55 -28.38
CA ILE A 127 -1.70 -20.47 -28.30
C ILE A 127 -1.48 -21.50 -27.19
N LEU A 128 -0.27 -22.05 -27.03
CA LEU A 128 0.05 -22.94 -25.92
C LEU A 128 -0.16 -22.29 -24.55
N ILE A 129 0.27 -21.02 -24.41
CA ILE A 129 0.04 -20.24 -23.18
C ILE A 129 -1.47 -20.04 -22.95
N ALA A 130 -2.22 -19.67 -24.00
CA ALA A 130 -3.67 -19.44 -23.92
C ALA A 130 -4.45 -20.72 -23.55
N LEU A 131 -4.00 -21.86 -24.04
CA LEU A 131 -4.57 -23.20 -23.71
C LEU A 131 -4.08 -23.74 -22.36
N ASN A 132 -3.24 -23.01 -21.64
CA ASN A 132 -2.58 -23.43 -20.39
C ASN A 132 -1.72 -24.72 -20.55
N ARG A 133 -1.25 -25.01 -21.76
CA ARG A 133 -0.37 -26.15 -22.09
C ARG A 133 1.09 -25.79 -21.84
N VAL A 134 1.40 -25.38 -20.63
CA VAL A 134 2.64 -24.70 -20.24
C VAL A 134 3.89 -25.57 -20.41
N SER A 135 3.76 -26.89 -20.20
CA SER A 135 4.88 -27.84 -20.35
C SER A 135 5.44 -27.90 -21.77
N GLU A 136 4.66 -27.51 -22.78
CA GLU A 136 5.08 -27.51 -24.18
C GLU A 136 5.70 -26.19 -24.63
N THR A 137 5.73 -25.17 -23.77
CA THR A 137 6.18 -23.81 -24.17
C THR A 137 7.69 -23.64 -24.19
N ALA A 138 8.47 -24.55 -23.58
CA ALA A 138 9.92 -24.40 -23.44
C ALA A 138 10.65 -24.28 -24.80
N ALA A 139 10.39 -25.18 -25.72
CA ALA A 139 11.05 -25.17 -27.04
C ALA A 139 10.63 -23.96 -27.90
N PRO A 140 9.33 -23.62 -28.07
CA PRO A 140 8.93 -22.39 -28.76
C PRO A 140 9.48 -21.12 -28.14
N LEU A 141 9.56 -21.02 -26.82
CA LEU A 141 10.14 -19.88 -26.11
C LEU A 141 11.65 -19.77 -26.38
N GLN A 142 12.37 -20.89 -26.33
CA GLN A 142 13.78 -20.94 -26.63
C GLN A 142 14.04 -20.45 -28.07
N GLN A 143 13.26 -20.92 -29.04
CA GLN A 143 13.36 -20.49 -30.44
C GLN A 143 13.10 -19.00 -30.61
N LEU A 144 12.09 -18.46 -29.93
CA LEU A 144 11.78 -17.02 -29.93
C LEU A 144 13.00 -16.19 -29.49
N ILE A 145 13.70 -16.63 -28.46
CA ILE A 145 14.86 -15.94 -27.91
C ILE A 145 16.08 -16.10 -28.83
N LEU A 146 16.29 -17.28 -29.37
CA LEU A 146 17.40 -17.54 -30.33
C LEU A 146 17.29 -16.68 -31.59
N GLN A 147 16.09 -16.53 -32.12
CA GLN A 147 15.79 -15.72 -33.29
C GLN A 147 15.80 -14.20 -33.03
N ALA A 148 15.90 -13.78 -31.78
CA ALA A 148 15.95 -12.37 -31.43
C ALA A 148 17.33 -11.76 -31.75
N PRO A 149 17.39 -10.52 -32.30
CA PRO A 149 18.63 -9.81 -32.44
C PRO A 149 19.24 -9.52 -31.04
N ALA A 150 20.57 -9.57 -30.96
CA ALA A 150 21.28 -9.42 -29.68
C ALA A 150 20.85 -8.18 -28.86
N PRO A 151 20.69 -6.98 -29.43
CA PRO A 151 20.24 -5.82 -28.66
C PRO A 151 18.84 -5.96 -28.09
N GLY A 152 17.98 -6.79 -28.70
CA GLY A 152 16.59 -6.98 -28.27
C GLY A 152 16.37 -8.10 -27.23
N LYS A 153 17.35 -8.97 -27.02
CA LYS A 153 17.20 -10.15 -26.16
C LYS A 153 16.80 -9.80 -24.72
N VAL A 154 17.47 -8.83 -24.11
CA VAL A 154 17.18 -8.40 -22.72
C VAL A 154 15.72 -7.93 -22.59
N GLY A 155 15.22 -7.18 -23.58
CA GLY A 155 13.82 -6.75 -23.61
C GLY A 155 12.83 -7.92 -23.65
N ILE A 156 13.13 -8.94 -24.50
CA ILE A 156 12.30 -10.15 -24.57
C ILE A 156 12.31 -10.90 -23.24
N LEU A 157 13.50 -11.10 -22.64
CA LEU A 157 13.65 -11.77 -21.35
C LEU A 157 12.81 -11.06 -20.27
N SER A 158 12.84 -9.74 -20.23
CA SER A 158 12.08 -8.93 -19.26
C SER A 158 10.55 -9.01 -19.46
N ALA A 159 10.08 -9.28 -20.69
CA ALA A 159 8.66 -9.40 -21.02
C ALA A 159 8.06 -10.79 -20.71
N ILE A 160 8.89 -11.83 -20.55
CA ILE A 160 8.43 -13.21 -20.32
C ILE A 160 7.48 -13.33 -19.12
N PRO A 161 7.73 -12.76 -17.92
CA PRO A 161 6.83 -12.90 -16.78
C PRO A 161 5.42 -12.39 -17.09
N GLN A 162 5.30 -11.31 -17.86
CA GLN A 162 3.99 -10.76 -18.27
C GLN A 162 3.28 -11.69 -19.25
N MET A 163 3.99 -12.34 -20.17
CA MET A 163 3.40 -13.31 -21.10
C MET A 163 2.73 -14.47 -20.36
N TYR A 164 3.33 -14.93 -19.26
CA TYR A 164 2.79 -16.01 -18.42
C TYR A 164 1.86 -15.53 -17.29
N GLY A 165 1.52 -14.25 -17.26
CA GLY A 165 0.74 -13.63 -16.18
C GLY A 165 -0.62 -14.28 -15.91
N ARG A 166 -1.28 -14.84 -16.93
CA ARG A 166 -2.62 -15.47 -16.83
C ARG A 166 -2.59 -16.99 -16.70
N VAL A 167 -1.43 -17.61 -16.75
CA VAL A 167 -1.28 -19.06 -16.61
C VAL A 167 -1.66 -19.50 -15.20
N SER A 168 -2.40 -20.58 -15.07
CA SER A 168 -2.85 -21.10 -13.77
C SER A 168 -1.74 -21.84 -13.02
N ASP A 169 -0.99 -22.72 -13.69
CA ASP A 169 0.14 -23.45 -13.09
C ASP A 169 1.43 -22.61 -13.21
N LYS A 170 1.62 -21.73 -12.24
CA LYS A 170 2.81 -20.87 -12.17
C LYS A 170 4.10 -21.69 -11.97
N ALA A 171 4.02 -22.79 -11.24
CA ALA A 171 5.20 -23.64 -10.99
C ALA A 171 5.66 -24.35 -12.27
N ALA A 172 4.74 -24.88 -13.08
CA ALA A 172 5.07 -25.42 -14.40
C ALA A 172 5.64 -24.35 -15.33
N ALA A 173 5.06 -23.14 -15.31
CA ALA A 173 5.55 -22.00 -16.08
C ALA A 173 7.00 -21.64 -15.71
N ALA A 174 7.31 -21.54 -14.42
CA ALA A 174 8.66 -21.27 -13.95
C ALA A 174 9.67 -22.31 -14.43
N ARG A 175 9.29 -23.60 -14.39
CA ARG A 175 10.15 -24.70 -14.90
C ARG A 175 10.35 -24.60 -16.42
N ALA A 176 9.28 -24.39 -17.18
CA ALA A 176 9.36 -24.27 -18.65
C ALA A 176 10.21 -23.07 -19.08
N VAL A 177 10.05 -21.92 -18.41
CA VAL A 177 10.86 -20.73 -18.67
C VAL A 177 12.32 -20.97 -18.30
N GLN A 178 12.62 -21.56 -17.16
CA GLN A 178 13.99 -21.88 -16.78
C GLN A 178 14.66 -22.83 -17.77
N GLU A 179 13.94 -23.83 -18.29
CA GLU A 179 14.43 -24.74 -19.33
C GLU A 179 14.75 -23.98 -20.61
N ALA A 180 13.84 -23.13 -21.08
CA ALA A 180 14.02 -22.33 -22.29
C ALA A 180 15.23 -21.38 -22.20
N LEU A 181 15.53 -20.88 -20.98
CA LEU A 181 16.59 -19.90 -20.74
C LEU A 181 17.96 -20.50 -20.44
N LYS A 182 18.16 -21.81 -20.50
CA LYS A 182 19.44 -22.45 -20.16
C LYS A 182 20.65 -21.86 -20.91
N ALA A 183 20.50 -21.60 -22.21
CA ALA A 183 21.57 -21.01 -23.01
C ALA A 183 21.85 -19.55 -22.62
N GLU A 184 20.80 -18.76 -22.38
CA GLU A 184 20.93 -17.36 -22.02
C GLU A 184 21.47 -17.18 -20.59
N ILE A 185 21.15 -18.09 -19.68
CA ILE A 185 21.70 -18.15 -18.31
C ILE A 185 23.22 -18.30 -18.31
N ALA A 186 23.75 -19.08 -19.25
CA ALA A 186 25.20 -19.30 -19.41
C ALA A 186 25.92 -18.18 -20.17
N ASN A 187 25.19 -17.27 -20.79
CA ASN A 187 25.72 -16.18 -21.59
C ASN A 187 26.06 -14.96 -20.72
N PRO A 188 27.31 -14.45 -20.71
CA PRO A 188 27.67 -13.29 -19.86
C PRO A 188 26.86 -12.02 -20.11
N SER A 189 26.38 -11.80 -21.35
CA SER A 189 25.66 -10.58 -21.70
C SER A 189 24.16 -10.62 -21.37
N THR A 190 23.55 -11.79 -21.23
CA THR A 190 22.12 -11.97 -20.98
C THR A 190 21.84 -12.73 -19.68
N GLY A 191 22.86 -13.32 -19.06
CA GLY A 191 22.71 -14.22 -17.92
C GLY A 191 22.07 -13.56 -16.70
N ALA A 192 22.42 -12.30 -16.41
CA ALA A 192 21.78 -11.56 -15.32
C ALA A 192 20.27 -11.36 -15.59
N ALA A 193 19.90 -10.90 -16.79
CA ALA A 193 18.51 -10.74 -17.20
C ALA A 193 17.75 -12.07 -17.20
N ALA A 194 18.37 -13.14 -17.65
CA ALA A 194 17.78 -14.47 -17.64
C ALA A 194 17.52 -14.98 -16.23
N TRP A 195 18.47 -14.81 -15.30
CA TRP A 195 18.27 -15.17 -13.88
C TRP A 195 17.19 -14.32 -13.22
N ILE A 196 17.10 -13.03 -13.51
CA ILE A 196 16.02 -12.17 -12.99
C ILE A 196 14.66 -12.62 -13.53
N THR A 197 14.57 -13.00 -14.80
CA THR A 197 13.36 -13.57 -15.38
C THR A 197 12.94 -14.85 -14.66
N VAL A 198 13.88 -15.78 -14.45
CA VAL A 198 13.63 -17.02 -13.67
C VAL A 198 13.20 -16.68 -12.24
N GLY A 199 13.86 -15.72 -11.61
CA GLY A 199 13.52 -15.25 -10.25
C GLY A 199 12.09 -14.74 -10.15
N ARG A 200 11.63 -13.91 -11.09
CA ARG A 200 10.25 -13.42 -11.15
C ARG A 200 9.24 -14.54 -11.40
N MET A 201 9.57 -15.49 -12.27
CA MET A 201 8.70 -16.64 -12.51
C MET A 201 8.56 -17.51 -11.25
N ARG A 202 9.64 -17.70 -10.48
CA ARG A 202 9.63 -18.41 -9.20
C ARG A 202 8.83 -17.66 -8.14
N LEU A 203 9.01 -16.33 -8.08
CA LEU A 203 8.25 -15.47 -7.15
C LEU A 203 6.75 -15.59 -7.45
N ALA A 204 6.35 -15.48 -8.70
CA ALA A 204 4.97 -15.65 -9.13
C ALA A 204 4.39 -17.07 -8.83
N ALA A 205 5.27 -18.06 -8.70
CA ALA A 205 4.93 -19.44 -8.29
C ALA A 205 4.94 -19.64 -6.76
N GLY A 206 5.22 -18.62 -5.96
CA GLY A 206 5.35 -18.69 -4.50
C GLY A 206 6.68 -19.26 -4.01
N ASP A 207 7.63 -19.57 -4.91
CA ASP A 207 8.97 -20.03 -4.57
C ASP A 207 9.91 -18.85 -4.25
N GLN A 208 9.65 -18.17 -3.14
CA GLN A 208 10.44 -17.03 -2.69
C GLN A 208 11.92 -17.41 -2.40
N PRO A 209 12.24 -18.57 -1.76
CA PRO A 209 13.64 -18.98 -1.61
C PRO A 209 14.35 -19.20 -2.95
N GLY A 210 13.69 -19.84 -3.92
CA GLY A 210 14.25 -20.02 -5.27
C GLY A 210 14.43 -18.69 -6.01
N SER A 211 13.57 -17.70 -5.76
CA SER A 211 13.72 -16.35 -6.30
C SER A 211 14.97 -15.65 -5.73
N LEU A 212 15.22 -15.73 -4.41
CA LEU A 212 16.46 -15.22 -3.78
C LEU A 212 17.72 -15.87 -4.35
N VAL A 213 17.69 -17.17 -4.58
CA VAL A 213 18.83 -17.88 -5.24
C VAL A 213 19.05 -17.33 -6.65
N SER A 214 17.98 -17.07 -7.41
CA SER A 214 18.08 -16.51 -8.76
C SER A 214 18.66 -15.09 -8.73
N LEU A 215 18.24 -14.29 -7.75
CA LEU A 215 18.74 -12.93 -7.51
C LEU A 215 20.25 -12.93 -7.22
N ALA A 216 20.72 -13.82 -6.34
CA ALA A 216 22.14 -13.96 -6.02
C ALA A 216 22.99 -14.36 -7.25
N LYS A 217 22.47 -15.26 -8.10
CA LYS A 217 23.13 -15.65 -9.35
C LYS A 217 23.18 -14.50 -10.36
N ALA A 218 22.12 -13.71 -10.47
CA ALA A 218 22.11 -12.53 -11.32
C ALA A 218 23.16 -11.50 -10.87
N GLN A 219 23.24 -11.23 -9.54
CA GLN A 219 24.22 -10.30 -8.97
C GLN A 219 25.67 -10.76 -9.24
N ALA A 220 25.94 -12.05 -9.19
CA ALA A 220 27.28 -12.57 -9.46
C ALA A 220 27.73 -12.37 -10.92
N ILE A 221 26.79 -12.21 -11.85
CA ILE A 221 27.07 -11.98 -13.27
C ILE A 221 27.18 -10.49 -13.57
N ASP A 222 26.18 -9.72 -13.14
CA ASP A 222 26.14 -8.27 -13.35
C ASP A 222 25.47 -7.57 -12.14
N PRO A 223 26.27 -7.06 -11.18
CA PRO A 223 25.75 -6.38 -10.01
C PRO A 223 25.10 -5.03 -10.33
N THR A 224 25.29 -4.50 -11.54
CA THR A 224 24.76 -3.20 -11.99
C THR A 224 23.46 -3.33 -12.79
N TYR A 225 22.99 -4.55 -13.05
CA TYR A 225 21.75 -4.77 -13.79
C TYR A 225 20.53 -4.30 -12.98
N GLU A 226 19.81 -3.30 -13.48
CA GLU A 226 18.66 -2.67 -12.80
C GLU A 226 17.56 -3.68 -12.41
N GLY A 227 17.34 -4.71 -13.24
CA GLY A 227 16.36 -5.76 -12.95
C GLY A 227 16.59 -6.46 -11.61
N LEU A 228 17.85 -6.51 -11.15
CA LEU A 228 18.24 -7.04 -9.84
C LEU A 228 17.61 -6.24 -8.70
N ALA A 229 17.76 -4.93 -8.71
CA ALA A 229 17.19 -4.06 -7.69
C ALA A 229 15.66 -4.12 -7.69
N ARG A 230 15.03 -4.20 -8.87
CA ARG A 230 13.57 -4.33 -8.98
C ARG A 230 13.04 -5.65 -8.42
N LEU A 231 13.67 -6.79 -8.72
CA LEU A 231 13.27 -8.08 -8.14
C LEU A 231 13.51 -8.12 -6.63
N ALA A 232 14.61 -7.53 -6.17
CA ALA A 232 14.89 -7.43 -4.73
C ALA A 232 13.82 -6.59 -4.01
N LEU A 233 13.33 -5.51 -4.63
CA LEU A 233 12.24 -4.70 -4.08
C LEU A 233 10.91 -5.45 -4.07
N GLU A 234 10.60 -6.24 -5.11
CA GLU A 234 9.43 -7.12 -5.16
C GLU A 234 9.45 -8.13 -3.98
N LEU A 235 10.60 -8.74 -3.71
CA LEU A 235 10.79 -9.65 -2.59
C LEU A 235 10.68 -8.97 -1.21
N LEU A 236 11.22 -7.75 -1.10
CA LEU A 236 11.10 -6.94 0.13
C LEU A 236 9.64 -6.58 0.43
N ASP A 237 8.87 -6.21 -0.58
CA ASP A 237 7.46 -5.89 -0.45
C ASP A 237 6.64 -7.10 0.05
N GLU A 238 7.05 -8.32 -0.33
CA GLU A 238 6.51 -9.57 0.20
C GLU A 238 7.10 -9.98 1.58
N GLY A 239 7.86 -9.09 2.23
CA GLY A 239 8.41 -9.30 3.57
C GLY A 239 9.71 -10.09 3.64
N ARG A 240 10.40 -10.33 2.50
CA ARG A 240 11.68 -11.02 2.47
C ARG A 240 12.84 -10.06 2.70
N ASN A 241 13.15 -9.83 3.96
CA ASN A 241 14.22 -8.90 4.38
C ASN A 241 15.62 -9.32 3.89
N GLU A 242 15.81 -10.59 3.55
CA GLU A 242 17.05 -11.13 2.96
C GLU A 242 17.37 -10.49 1.60
N ALA A 243 16.39 -9.88 0.94
CA ALA A 243 16.59 -9.16 -0.32
C ALA A 243 17.16 -7.74 -0.13
N LYS A 244 17.12 -7.16 1.08
CA LYS A 244 17.58 -5.79 1.36
C LYS A 244 19.04 -5.52 0.94
N PRO A 245 20.02 -6.42 1.20
CA PRO A 245 21.41 -6.20 0.79
C PRO A 245 21.58 -6.02 -0.72
N PHE A 246 20.75 -6.65 -1.54
CA PHE A 246 20.83 -6.53 -3.01
C PHE A 246 20.43 -5.12 -3.48
N VAL A 247 19.37 -4.55 -2.91
CA VAL A 247 18.95 -3.16 -3.21
C VAL A 247 20.01 -2.18 -2.75
N THR A 248 20.49 -2.30 -1.51
CA THR A 248 21.46 -1.36 -0.94
C THR A 248 22.80 -1.42 -1.67
N HIS A 249 23.26 -2.61 -2.06
CA HIS A 249 24.48 -2.76 -2.84
C HIS A 249 24.35 -2.13 -4.23
N PHE A 250 23.24 -2.35 -4.93
CA PHE A 250 22.97 -1.72 -6.22
C PHE A 250 22.99 -0.18 -6.10
N LEU A 251 22.29 0.37 -5.11
CA LEU A 251 22.19 1.81 -4.89
C LEU A 251 23.49 2.47 -4.40
N GLN A 252 24.47 1.70 -3.94
CA GLN A 252 25.82 2.20 -3.64
C GLN A 252 26.66 2.38 -4.91
N GLN A 253 26.40 1.58 -5.93
CA GLN A 253 27.18 1.60 -7.18
C GLN A 253 26.56 2.50 -8.24
N GLN A 254 25.24 2.69 -8.22
CA GLN A 254 24.49 3.41 -9.24
C GLN A 254 23.65 4.52 -8.63
N PRO A 255 23.75 5.77 -9.07
CA PRO A 255 22.77 6.79 -8.80
C PRO A 255 21.50 6.45 -9.61
N ALA A 256 20.52 5.84 -8.97
CA ALA A 256 19.26 5.44 -9.59
C ALA A 256 18.09 6.00 -8.78
N PRO A 257 17.74 7.30 -8.95
CA PRO A 257 16.71 7.96 -8.16
C PRO A 257 15.34 7.28 -8.28
N GLU A 258 15.01 6.69 -9.42
CA GLU A 258 13.76 5.94 -9.62
C GLU A 258 13.73 4.66 -8.75
N ILE A 259 14.83 3.93 -8.69
CA ILE A 259 14.95 2.74 -7.82
C ILE A 259 14.94 3.14 -6.34
N ARG A 260 15.63 4.26 -5.98
CA ARG A 260 15.56 4.81 -4.61
C ARG A 260 14.15 5.19 -4.21
N MET A 261 13.39 5.79 -5.13
CA MET A 261 11.99 6.13 -4.88
C MET A 261 11.13 4.89 -4.62
N LEU A 262 11.32 3.82 -5.42
CA LEU A 262 10.64 2.54 -5.19
C LEU A 262 11.05 1.93 -3.84
N TYR A 263 12.33 1.99 -3.49
CA TYR A 263 12.82 1.51 -2.20
C TYR A 263 12.22 2.30 -1.03
N ALA A 264 12.16 3.62 -1.14
CA ALA A 264 11.49 4.46 -0.14
C ALA A 264 10.02 4.08 0.05
N ARG A 265 9.28 3.76 -1.02
CA ARG A 265 7.90 3.29 -0.93
C ARG A 265 7.78 1.96 -0.18
N VAL A 266 8.64 0.99 -0.46
CA VAL A 266 8.67 -0.29 0.26
C VAL A 266 8.98 -0.08 1.75
N LEU A 267 9.96 0.78 2.07
CA LEU A 267 10.30 1.14 3.45
C LEU A 267 9.11 1.80 4.18
N LEU A 268 8.38 2.67 3.49
CA LEU A 268 7.17 3.29 4.05
C LEU A 268 6.06 2.26 4.33
N ALA A 269 5.85 1.31 3.42
CA ALA A 269 4.89 0.22 3.63
C ALA A 269 5.27 -0.64 4.85
N GLN A 270 6.56 -0.81 5.10
CA GLN A 270 7.10 -1.52 6.27
C GLN A 270 7.24 -0.64 7.52
N SER A 271 6.75 0.61 7.50
CA SER A 271 6.85 1.58 8.60
C SER A 271 8.30 1.94 8.99
N GLN A 272 9.26 1.78 8.10
CA GLN A 272 10.67 2.14 8.29
C GLN A 272 10.90 3.60 7.88
N PHE A 273 10.24 4.53 8.59
CA PHE A 273 10.14 5.95 8.21
C PHE A 273 11.48 6.68 8.15
N THR A 274 12.38 6.40 9.09
CA THR A 274 13.71 7.05 9.12
C THR A 274 14.52 6.72 7.87
N GLU A 275 14.61 5.43 7.52
CA GLU A 275 15.36 5.00 6.35
C GLU A 275 14.69 5.47 5.04
N ALA A 276 13.35 5.46 4.99
CA ALA A 276 12.60 6.03 3.87
C ALA A 276 12.92 7.52 3.67
N SER A 277 12.97 8.31 4.75
CA SER A 277 13.36 9.72 4.70
C SER A 277 14.77 9.91 4.15
N ASP A 278 15.73 9.08 4.57
CA ASP A 278 17.11 9.15 4.07
C ASP A 278 17.19 8.84 2.56
N GLN A 279 16.42 7.84 2.08
CA GLN A 279 16.38 7.56 0.64
C GLN A 279 15.73 8.71 -0.13
N LEU A 280 14.63 9.29 0.37
CA LEU A 280 13.96 10.43 -0.27
C LEU A 280 14.85 11.67 -0.33
N HIS A 281 15.61 11.96 0.71
CA HIS A 281 16.60 13.04 0.69
C HIS A 281 17.63 12.85 -0.45
N ARG A 282 18.12 11.64 -0.65
CA ARG A 282 19.03 11.35 -1.78
C ARG A 282 18.33 11.48 -3.12
N VAL A 283 17.06 11.03 -3.24
CA VAL A 283 16.27 11.24 -4.46
C VAL A 283 16.16 12.72 -4.79
N THR A 284 15.82 13.57 -3.81
CA THR A 284 15.67 15.02 -4.03
C THR A 284 16.97 15.74 -4.34
N GLN A 285 18.12 15.17 -3.96
CA GLN A 285 19.45 15.67 -4.33
C GLN A 285 19.84 15.23 -5.75
N ASP A 286 19.67 13.93 -6.08
CA ASP A 286 20.08 13.34 -7.36
C ASP A 286 19.14 13.74 -8.51
N LYS A 287 17.84 13.93 -8.21
CA LYS A 287 16.78 14.29 -9.18
C LYS A 287 15.83 15.33 -8.56
N PRO A 288 16.22 16.61 -8.52
CA PRO A 288 15.43 17.67 -7.87
C PRO A 288 14.06 17.94 -8.50
N ASP A 289 13.86 17.53 -9.75
CA ASP A 289 12.61 17.66 -10.51
C ASP A 289 11.61 16.52 -10.25
N MET A 290 11.96 15.54 -9.44
CA MET A 290 11.02 14.45 -9.04
C MET A 290 10.04 14.95 -7.97
N ALA A 291 8.93 15.55 -8.42
CA ALA A 291 7.93 16.18 -7.55
C ALA A 291 7.43 15.23 -6.44
N GLU A 292 7.14 13.98 -6.77
CA GLU A 292 6.63 12.98 -5.81
C GLU A 292 7.56 12.81 -4.59
N ALA A 293 8.88 12.81 -4.79
CA ALA A 293 9.83 12.65 -3.71
C ALA A 293 9.73 13.81 -2.69
N TRP A 294 9.54 15.03 -3.16
CA TRP A 294 9.37 16.19 -2.30
C TRP A 294 8.08 16.14 -1.49
N LEU A 295 6.96 15.70 -2.10
CA LEU A 295 5.67 15.58 -1.41
C LEU A 295 5.71 14.51 -0.31
N VAL A 296 6.27 13.34 -0.62
CA VAL A 296 6.40 12.26 0.37
C VAL A 296 7.36 12.65 1.49
N LEU A 297 8.46 13.31 1.16
CA LEU A 297 9.41 13.82 2.15
C LEU A 297 8.76 14.85 3.07
N ALA A 298 8.00 15.80 2.52
CA ALA A 298 7.25 16.78 3.32
C ALA A 298 6.30 16.10 4.31
N SER A 299 5.58 15.06 3.87
CA SER A 299 4.67 14.31 4.72
C SER A 299 5.39 13.63 5.90
N LEU A 300 6.54 13.01 5.65
CA LEU A 300 7.37 12.43 6.72
C LEU A 300 7.90 13.48 7.68
N GLN A 301 8.35 14.63 7.17
CA GLN A 301 8.85 15.71 7.99
C GLN A 301 7.75 16.32 8.89
N VAL A 302 6.49 16.34 8.43
CA VAL A 302 5.33 16.70 9.29
C VAL A 302 5.12 15.69 10.41
N GLN A 303 5.26 14.40 10.10
CA GLN A 303 5.16 13.34 11.10
C GLN A 303 6.28 13.45 12.15
N ASP A 304 7.49 13.77 11.72
CA ASP A 304 8.66 14.00 12.58
C ASP A 304 8.64 15.36 13.30
N GLN A 305 7.58 16.16 13.19
CA GLN A 305 7.45 17.52 13.72
C GLN A 305 8.50 18.53 13.18
N LYS A 306 9.15 18.24 12.07
CA LYS A 306 10.13 19.10 11.39
C LYS A 306 9.41 20.08 10.44
N LEU A 307 8.55 20.93 11.02
CA LEU A 307 7.56 21.71 10.25
C LEU A 307 8.20 22.70 9.25
N THR A 308 9.34 23.30 9.60
CA THR A 308 10.07 24.22 8.69
C THR A 308 10.56 23.50 7.45
N LEU A 309 11.22 22.33 7.63
CA LEU A 309 11.69 21.51 6.52
C LEU A 309 10.53 20.98 5.67
N ALA A 310 9.43 20.59 6.32
CA ALA A 310 8.22 20.15 5.63
C ALA A 310 7.66 21.24 4.71
N ALA A 311 7.61 22.51 5.18
CA ALA A 311 7.16 23.63 4.38
C ALA A 311 8.08 23.89 3.17
N GLU A 312 9.41 23.78 3.36
CA GLU A 312 10.38 23.92 2.28
C GLU A 312 10.24 22.82 1.22
N SER A 313 10.14 21.57 1.65
CA SER A 313 9.94 20.42 0.76
C SER A 313 8.63 20.54 -0.02
N LEU A 314 7.57 20.95 0.66
CA LEU A 314 6.26 21.13 0.02
C LEU A 314 6.25 22.27 -0.99
N ARG A 315 6.98 23.38 -0.72
CA ARG A 315 7.14 24.46 -1.67
C ARG A 315 7.86 23.98 -2.93
N LYS A 316 8.94 23.21 -2.79
CA LYS A 316 9.65 22.61 -3.94
C LYS A 316 8.72 21.74 -4.78
N PHE A 317 7.90 20.91 -4.13
CA PHE A 317 6.86 20.15 -4.82
C PHE A 317 5.92 21.05 -5.62
N MET A 318 5.36 22.11 -4.99
CA MET A 318 4.40 23.02 -5.63
C MET A 318 5.00 23.75 -6.83
N ASP A 319 6.25 24.22 -6.72
CA ASP A 319 6.97 24.89 -7.80
C ASP A 319 7.11 23.97 -9.03
N ILE A 320 7.46 22.68 -8.82
CA ILE A 320 7.61 21.69 -9.88
C ILE A 320 6.25 21.34 -10.50
N ALA A 321 5.24 21.09 -9.66
CA ALA A 321 3.89 20.71 -10.11
C ALA A 321 3.24 21.84 -10.91
N GLN A 322 3.43 23.10 -10.52
CA GLN A 322 2.93 24.26 -11.25
C GLN A 322 3.60 24.40 -12.62
N ALA A 323 4.90 24.13 -12.71
CA ALA A 323 5.64 24.17 -13.98
C ALA A 323 5.21 23.07 -14.95
N ALA A 324 4.70 21.95 -14.46
CA ALA A 324 4.25 20.81 -15.26
C ALA A 324 2.88 21.03 -15.96
N GLY A 325 2.16 22.11 -15.62
CA GLY A 325 0.88 22.48 -16.22
C GLY A 325 -0.34 21.85 -15.53
N ASP A 326 -1.52 22.31 -15.96
CA ASP A 326 -2.80 21.99 -15.32
C ASP A 326 -3.43 20.73 -15.96
N THR A 327 -3.15 19.58 -15.38
CA THR A 327 -3.78 18.31 -15.75
C THR A 327 -4.67 17.83 -14.60
N GLU A 328 -5.68 16.99 -14.88
CA GLU A 328 -6.57 16.42 -13.85
C GLU A 328 -5.78 15.68 -12.76
N ILE A 329 -4.69 15.02 -13.15
CA ILE A 329 -3.78 14.35 -12.20
C ILE A 329 -3.08 15.36 -11.30
N ASN A 330 -2.57 16.45 -11.88
CA ASN A 330 -1.92 17.52 -11.12
C ASN A 330 -2.90 18.20 -10.16
N GLN A 331 -4.14 18.43 -10.54
CA GLN A 331 -5.17 19.01 -9.67
C GLN A 331 -5.41 18.16 -8.42
N ARG A 332 -5.52 16.82 -8.56
CA ARG A 332 -5.68 15.90 -7.41
C ARG A 332 -4.48 15.93 -6.49
N ILE A 333 -3.27 15.92 -7.05
CA ILE A 333 -2.04 15.95 -6.26
C ILE A 333 -1.86 17.32 -5.58
N MET A 334 -2.23 18.41 -6.25
CA MET A 334 -2.23 19.75 -5.66
C MET A 334 -3.23 19.89 -4.51
N THR A 335 -4.40 19.27 -4.60
CA THR A 335 -5.35 19.21 -3.47
C THR A 335 -4.70 18.59 -2.23
N GLN A 336 -3.98 17.48 -2.38
CA GLN A 336 -3.24 16.85 -1.28
C GLN A 336 -2.15 17.77 -0.71
N ALA A 337 -1.44 18.47 -1.59
CA ALA A 337 -0.42 19.44 -1.18
C ALA A 337 -1.01 20.61 -0.40
N TYR A 338 -2.16 21.14 -0.79
CA TYR A 338 -2.84 22.21 -0.05
C TYR A 338 -3.33 21.73 1.32
N VAL A 339 -3.85 20.49 1.41
CA VAL A 339 -4.20 19.87 2.70
C VAL A 339 -2.97 19.75 3.61
N LEU A 340 -1.84 19.29 3.07
CA LEU A 340 -0.59 19.18 3.83
C LEU A 340 -0.05 20.55 4.25
N ALA A 341 -0.13 21.57 3.37
CA ALA A 341 0.23 22.94 3.71
C ALA A 341 -0.63 23.51 4.84
N ALA A 342 -1.93 23.23 4.80
CA ALA A 342 -2.85 23.62 5.86
C ALA A 342 -2.49 22.94 7.19
N GLN A 343 -2.15 21.65 7.19
CA GLN A 343 -1.70 20.92 8.38
C GLN A 343 -0.39 21.49 8.96
N ILE A 344 0.56 21.85 8.10
CA ILE A 344 1.81 22.49 8.53
C ILE A 344 1.52 23.83 9.21
N ALA A 345 0.74 24.69 8.57
CA ALA A 345 0.38 26.01 9.09
C ALA A 345 -0.41 25.89 10.41
N GLU A 346 -1.34 24.96 10.50
CA GLU A 346 -2.11 24.65 11.71
C GLU A 346 -1.20 24.23 12.87
N LYS A 347 -0.25 23.32 12.63
CA LYS A 347 0.74 22.89 13.65
C LYS A 347 1.71 24.00 14.05
N GLN A 348 1.95 24.96 13.19
CA GLN A 348 2.73 26.18 13.47
C GLN A 348 1.90 27.24 14.23
N GLY A 349 0.60 27.03 14.40
CA GLY A 349 -0.32 27.97 15.04
C GLY A 349 -0.85 29.06 14.11
N ASP A 350 -0.48 29.06 12.83
CA ASP A 350 -0.99 30.02 11.84
C ASP A 350 -2.30 29.53 11.21
N LEU A 351 -3.39 29.66 11.99
CA LEU A 351 -4.72 29.23 11.57
C LEU A 351 -5.25 30.00 10.35
N LYS A 352 -4.77 31.25 10.14
CA LYS A 352 -5.16 32.05 8.98
C LYS A 352 -4.52 31.51 7.71
N ALA A 353 -3.23 31.22 7.73
CA ALA A 353 -2.56 30.58 6.61
C ALA A 353 -3.13 29.19 6.33
N ALA A 354 -3.43 28.41 7.38
CA ALA A 354 -4.07 27.09 7.23
C ALA A 354 -5.38 27.17 6.48
N GLN A 355 -6.26 28.11 6.86
CA GLN A 355 -7.51 28.35 6.15
C GLN A 355 -7.27 28.76 4.69
N GLY A 356 -6.35 29.72 4.44
CA GLY A 356 -6.04 30.18 3.09
C GLY A 356 -5.50 29.09 2.17
N TRP A 357 -4.85 28.05 2.69
CA TRP A 357 -4.46 26.88 1.91
C TRP A 357 -5.66 26.01 1.52
N LEU A 358 -6.60 25.77 2.43
CA LEU A 358 -7.80 25.00 2.13
C LEU A 358 -8.73 25.76 1.17
N ASP A 359 -8.79 27.09 1.23
CA ASP A 359 -9.61 27.92 0.33
C ASP A 359 -9.16 27.84 -1.15
N ARG A 360 -7.94 27.36 -1.42
CA ARG A 360 -7.45 27.10 -2.78
C ARG A 360 -7.99 25.79 -3.39
N ILE A 361 -8.66 24.98 -2.62
CA ILE A 361 -9.26 23.73 -3.09
C ILE A 361 -10.62 24.05 -3.72
N GLU A 362 -10.66 24.15 -5.04
CA GLU A 362 -11.86 24.48 -5.84
C GLU A 362 -12.56 23.20 -6.31
N SER A 363 -12.97 22.32 -5.42
CA SER A 363 -13.74 21.15 -5.84
C SER A 363 -15.19 21.27 -5.37
N PRO A 364 -16.19 21.16 -6.27
CA PRO A 364 -17.61 21.14 -5.87
C PRO A 364 -17.95 19.95 -4.96
N ASN A 365 -17.12 18.90 -5.01
CA ASN A 365 -17.19 17.73 -4.15
C ASN A 365 -15.95 17.65 -3.25
N ASP A 366 -15.69 18.71 -2.47
CA ASP A 366 -14.62 18.66 -1.46
C ASP A 366 -14.76 17.36 -0.67
N SER A 367 -13.68 16.57 -0.60
CA SER A 367 -13.71 15.32 0.13
C SER A 367 -14.10 15.60 1.60
N PHE A 368 -14.83 14.68 2.19
CA PHE A 368 -15.22 14.75 3.60
C PHE A 368 -14.04 15.11 4.54
N SER A 369 -12.83 14.66 4.19
CA SER A 369 -11.60 14.96 4.94
C SER A 369 -11.20 16.43 4.89
N VAL A 370 -11.36 17.10 3.75
CA VAL A 370 -11.08 18.54 3.58
C VAL A 370 -12.04 19.38 4.43
N GLN A 371 -13.33 19.07 4.35
CA GLN A 371 -14.35 19.81 5.14
C GLN A 371 -14.17 19.59 6.64
N ARG A 372 -13.82 18.38 7.06
CA ARG A 372 -13.49 18.10 8.46
C ARG A 372 -12.29 18.93 8.93
N GLN A 373 -11.26 19.10 8.09
CA GLN A 373 -10.12 19.92 8.45
C GLN A 373 -10.47 21.42 8.50
N ARG A 374 -11.30 21.90 7.57
CA ARG A 374 -11.86 23.27 7.64
C ARG A 374 -12.62 23.49 8.96
N ALA A 375 -13.47 22.53 9.34
CA ALA A 375 -14.19 22.58 10.61
C ALA A 375 -13.24 22.60 11.81
N SER A 376 -12.18 21.79 11.83
CA SER A 376 -11.17 21.80 12.87
C SER A 376 -10.48 23.17 12.99
N ILE A 377 -10.09 23.78 11.89
CA ILE A 377 -9.48 25.12 11.88
C ILE A 377 -10.45 26.18 12.40
N LEU A 378 -11.70 26.16 11.95
CA LEU A 378 -12.74 27.08 12.45
C LEU A 378 -12.93 26.95 13.96
N ALA A 379 -12.99 25.72 14.46
CA ALA A 379 -13.14 25.48 15.89
C ALA A 379 -11.94 26.00 16.70
N LYS A 380 -10.69 25.81 16.20
CA LYS A 380 -9.48 26.37 16.80
C LYS A 380 -9.44 27.90 16.78
N GLN A 381 -10.11 28.52 15.82
CA GLN A 381 -10.32 29.97 15.77
C GLN A 381 -11.42 30.45 16.74
N GLY A 382 -12.05 29.55 17.52
CA GLY A 382 -13.16 29.86 18.40
C GLY A 382 -14.53 29.93 17.70
N ARG A 383 -14.61 29.58 16.43
CA ARG A 383 -15.82 29.63 15.58
C ARG A 383 -16.55 28.27 15.55
N MET A 384 -16.77 27.70 16.74
CA MET A 384 -17.34 26.35 16.89
C MET A 384 -18.70 26.18 16.17
N ASN A 385 -19.59 27.19 16.25
CA ASN A 385 -20.89 27.10 15.60
C ASN A 385 -20.79 26.99 14.09
N GLU A 386 -19.85 27.71 13.48
CA GLU A 386 -19.60 27.64 12.02
C GLU A 386 -18.95 26.32 11.64
N ALA A 387 -18.02 25.82 12.46
CA ALA A 387 -17.41 24.51 12.26
C ALA A 387 -18.46 23.38 12.24
N ARG A 388 -19.40 23.42 13.18
CA ARG A 388 -20.51 22.45 13.26
C ARG A 388 -21.49 22.60 12.10
N ALA A 389 -21.81 23.84 11.70
CA ALA A 389 -22.68 24.10 10.53
C ALA A 389 -22.06 23.50 9.26
N LEU A 390 -20.75 23.72 9.04
CA LEU A 390 -20.02 23.17 7.91
C LEU A 390 -20.12 21.64 7.82
N LEU A 391 -19.95 20.94 8.95
CA LEU A 391 -20.07 19.47 9.00
C LEU A 391 -21.50 18.99 8.71
N LYS A 392 -22.52 19.74 9.14
CA LYS A 392 -23.95 19.40 8.92
C LYS A 392 -24.36 19.58 7.46
N GLU A 393 -23.81 20.58 6.78
CA GLU A 393 -24.11 20.88 5.38
C GLU A 393 -23.47 19.90 4.38
N LEU A 394 -22.57 19.04 4.83
CA LEU A 394 -21.97 18.03 3.98
C LEU A 394 -23.03 17.14 3.32
N PRO A 395 -22.84 16.73 2.06
CA PRO A 395 -23.74 15.76 1.44
C PRO A 395 -23.82 14.47 2.27
N GLY A 396 -24.99 13.90 2.35
CA GLY A 396 -25.22 12.65 3.06
C GLY A 396 -26.48 12.02 2.47
N SER A 397 -26.28 11.14 1.47
CA SER A 397 -27.35 10.51 0.70
C SER A 397 -27.85 9.21 1.33
N ASN A 398 -27.08 8.63 2.25
CA ASN A 398 -27.37 7.35 2.90
C ASN A 398 -27.06 7.40 4.41
N ALA A 399 -27.52 6.38 5.13
CA ALA A 399 -27.37 6.30 6.61
C ALA A 399 -25.90 6.32 7.04
N GLU A 400 -24.99 5.69 6.27
CA GLU A 400 -23.56 5.64 6.59
C GLU A 400 -22.92 7.03 6.50
N GLU A 401 -23.22 7.80 5.46
CA GLU A 401 -22.73 9.18 5.29
C GLU A 401 -23.27 10.09 6.41
N GLN A 402 -24.55 9.95 6.79
CA GLN A 402 -25.12 10.69 7.92
C GLN A 402 -24.42 10.35 9.22
N ARG A 403 -24.12 9.07 9.45
CA ARG A 403 -23.36 8.60 10.61
C ARG A 403 -21.93 9.18 10.60
N MET A 404 -21.23 9.19 9.47
CA MET A 404 -19.89 9.79 9.36
C MET A 404 -19.89 11.28 9.73
N LYS A 405 -20.89 12.04 9.28
CA LYS A 405 -21.05 13.47 9.63
C LYS A 405 -21.21 13.65 11.14
N LEU A 406 -22.09 12.85 11.74
CA LEU A 406 -22.37 12.91 13.17
C LEU A 406 -21.11 12.58 14.00
N LEU A 407 -20.39 11.52 13.62
CA LEU A 407 -19.15 11.13 14.31
C LEU A 407 -18.03 12.17 14.11
N ALA A 408 -17.97 12.85 12.97
CA ALA A 408 -17.04 13.96 12.78
C ALA A 408 -17.35 15.15 13.71
N GLU A 409 -18.64 15.48 13.91
CA GLU A 409 -19.06 16.50 14.86
C GLU A 409 -18.75 16.09 16.30
N VAL A 410 -18.99 14.83 16.67
CA VAL A 410 -18.61 14.28 18.00
C VAL A 410 -17.10 14.41 18.22
N GLN A 411 -16.29 14.05 17.24
CA GLN A 411 -14.83 14.14 17.34
C GLN A 411 -14.37 15.58 17.52
N LEU A 412 -14.94 16.52 16.77
CA LEU A 412 -14.66 17.95 16.89
C LEU A 412 -14.96 18.47 18.31
N LEU A 413 -16.11 18.08 18.86
CA LEU A 413 -16.52 18.45 20.21
C LEU A 413 -15.58 17.88 21.28
N LYS A 414 -15.15 16.61 21.13
CA LYS A 414 -14.16 15.95 22.01
C LYS A 414 -12.82 16.69 22.02
N GLU A 415 -12.31 17.07 20.85
CA GLU A 415 -11.04 17.78 20.70
C GLU A 415 -11.05 19.17 21.37
N HIS A 416 -12.23 19.76 21.52
CA HIS A 416 -12.43 21.06 22.19
C HIS A 416 -13.02 20.95 23.61
N ASN A 417 -12.93 19.77 24.23
CA ASN A 417 -13.40 19.49 25.60
C ASN A 417 -14.89 19.76 25.82
N GLN A 418 -15.71 19.84 24.76
CA GLN A 418 -17.17 19.96 24.85
C GLN A 418 -17.80 18.57 25.07
N ASN A 419 -17.34 17.89 26.13
CA ASN A 419 -17.65 16.48 26.39
C ASN A 419 -19.14 16.21 26.62
N GLU A 420 -19.86 17.17 27.18
CA GLU A 420 -21.30 17.04 27.42
C GLU A 420 -22.08 16.98 26.10
N GLU A 421 -21.79 17.88 25.18
CA GLU A 421 -22.44 17.89 23.86
C GLU A 421 -22.02 16.68 23.02
N ALA A 422 -20.75 16.30 23.10
CA ALA A 422 -20.23 15.08 22.45
C ALA A 422 -20.97 13.83 22.98
N PHE A 423 -21.20 13.74 24.30
CA PHE A 423 -21.94 12.64 24.93
C PHE A 423 -23.39 12.55 24.41
N GLN A 424 -24.08 13.69 24.33
CA GLN A 424 -25.45 13.73 23.81
C GLN A 424 -25.54 13.34 22.34
N LEU A 425 -24.57 13.77 21.54
CA LEU A 425 -24.56 13.52 20.12
C LEU A 425 -24.16 12.06 19.83
N GLN A 426 -23.14 11.52 20.50
CA GLN A 426 -22.73 10.12 20.41
C GLN A 426 -23.86 9.16 20.80
N GLY A 427 -24.67 9.57 21.86
CA GLY A 427 -25.83 8.80 22.27
C GLY A 427 -26.90 8.67 21.18
N LYS A 428 -27.05 9.66 20.29
CA LYS A 428 -27.94 9.53 19.12
C LYS A 428 -27.45 8.46 18.16
N ALA A 429 -26.15 8.44 17.83
CA ALA A 429 -25.58 7.42 16.98
C ALA A 429 -25.76 6.01 17.59
N LEU A 430 -25.53 5.88 18.90
CA LEU A 430 -25.72 4.60 19.58
C LEU A 430 -27.20 4.15 19.59
N ASN A 431 -28.15 5.07 19.71
CA ASN A 431 -29.58 4.75 19.65
C ASN A 431 -30.01 4.25 18.25
N GLU A 432 -29.37 4.73 17.20
CA GLU A 432 -29.59 4.26 15.81
C GLU A 432 -28.95 2.90 15.55
N SER A 433 -27.87 2.59 16.25
CA SER A 433 -27.11 1.35 16.11
C SER A 433 -26.76 0.75 17.48
N PRO A 434 -27.74 0.26 18.25
CA PRO A 434 -27.54 -0.13 19.65
C PRO A 434 -26.65 -1.37 19.84
N GLU A 435 -26.46 -2.16 18.79
CA GLU A 435 -25.58 -3.34 18.81
C GLU A 435 -24.12 -3.04 18.41
N ASP A 436 -23.81 -1.80 18.03
CA ASP A 436 -22.46 -1.39 17.67
C ASP A 436 -21.59 -1.23 18.93
N ASN A 437 -20.64 -2.15 19.09
CA ASN A 437 -19.78 -2.18 20.27
C ASN A 437 -18.78 -1.02 20.32
N ASP A 438 -18.34 -0.51 19.16
CA ASP A 438 -17.41 0.63 19.11
C ASP A 438 -18.13 1.92 19.51
N LEU A 439 -19.37 2.13 19.03
CA LEU A 439 -20.19 3.26 19.49
C LEU A 439 -20.51 3.18 20.98
N ALA A 440 -20.81 1.98 21.49
CA ALA A 440 -21.09 1.77 22.91
C ALA A 440 -19.85 2.04 23.78
N TYR A 441 -18.68 1.60 23.31
CA TYR A 441 -17.40 1.87 23.97
C TYR A 441 -17.09 3.37 23.98
N ASP A 442 -17.22 4.06 22.86
CA ASP A 442 -17.00 5.51 22.75
C ASP A 442 -17.96 6.30 23.64
N GLN A 443 -19.22 5.89 23.68
CA GLN A 443 -20.21 6.49 24.57
C GLN A 443 -19.85 6.27 26.06
N ALA A 444 -19.30 5.09 26.40
CA ALA A 444 -18.83 4.81 27.75
C ALA A 444 -17.64 5.71 28.14
N MET A 445 -16.71 5.96 27.24
CA MET A 445 -15.59 6.87 27.50
C MET A 445 -16.04 8.32 27.67
N LEU A 446 -17.03 8.76 26.91
CA LEU A 446 -17.65 10.09 27.11
C LEU A 446 -18.46 10.15 28.39
N ALA A 447 -19.12 9.06 28.78
CA ALA A 447 -19.83 8.97 30.09
C ALA A 447 -18.84 9.14 31.26
N GLU A 448 -17.66 8.54 31.19
CA GLU A 448 -16.58 8.72 32.17
C GLU A 448 -16.15 10.20 32.25
N LYS A 449 -15.82 10.81 31.12
CA LYS A 449 -15.40 12.24 31.06
C LYS A 449 -16.48 13.21 31.57
N THR A 450 -17.74 12.82 31.49
CA THR A 450 -18.87 13.62 32.00
C THR A 450 -19.34 13.19 33.40
N GLY A 451 -18.62 12.29 34.08
CA GLY A 451 -18.90 11.85 35.44
C GLY A 451 -20.08 10.86 35.59
N ARG A 452 -20.59 10.32 34.48
CA ARG A 452 -21.69 9.34 34.42
C ARG A 452 -21.18 7.90 34.52
N LEU A 453 -20.56 7.59 35.67
CA LEU A 453 -19.80 6.34 35.85
C LEU A 453 -20.68 5.08 35.84
N ASP A 454 -21.95 5.19 36.22
CA ASP A 454 -22.97 4.14 36.15
C ASP A 454 -23.32 3.80 34.69
N VAL A 455 -23.45 4.82 33.82
CA VAL A 455 -23.67 4.65 32.39
C VAL A 455 -22.44 4.01 31.72
N MET A 456 -21.26 4.51 32.05
CA MET A 456 -19.98 3.93 31.57
C MET A 456 -19.90 2.44 31.90
N GLU A 457 -20.08 2.07 33.18
CA GLU A 457 -19.98 0.69 33.62
C GLU A 457 -21.01 -0.20 32.91
N LYS A 458 -22.25 0.25 32.78
CA LYS A 458 -23.32 -0.47 32.10
C LYS A 458 -22.96 -0.75 30.65
N LEU A 459 -22.50 0.25 29.92
CA LEU A 459 -22.15 0.12 28.52
C LEU A 459 -20.95 -0.81 28.31
N LEU A 460 -19.88 -0.67 29.11
CA LEU A 460 -18.71 -1.53 29.03
C LEU A 460 -19.05 -3.00 29.33
N ARG A 461 -19.90 -3.28 30.29
CA ARG A 461 -20.37 -4.64 30.58
C ARG A 461 -21.22 -5.20 29.45
N GLN A 462 -22.01 -4.38 28.76
CA GLN A 462 -22.75 -4.80 27.56
C GLN A 462 -21.79 -5.16 26.42
N VAL A 463 -20.76 -4.33 26.17
CA VAL A 463 -19.73 -4.63 25.17
C VAL A 463 -19.02 -5.94 25.49
N ILE A 464 -18.59 -6.15 26.74
CA ILE A 464 -17.94 -7.38 27.21
C ILE A 464 -18.84 -8.60 27.00
N ALA A 465 -20.14 -8.49 27.28
CA ALA A 465 -21.08 -9.58 27.13
C ALA A 465 -21.32 -9.97 25.66
N ARG A 466 -21.37 -9.00 24.75
CA ARG A 466 -21.56 -9.20 23.30
C ARG A 466 -20.30 -9.67 22.61
N GLN A 467 -19.16 -9.13 23.02
CA GLN A 467 -17.85 -9.38 22.41
C GLN A 467 -16.80 -9.68 23.50
N PRO A 468 -16.71 -10.96 23.93
CA PRO A 468 -15.82 -11.37 25.04
C PRO A 468 -14.33 -11.24 24.77
N ASP A 469 -13.91 -10.94 23.54
CA ASP A 469 -12.52 -10.67 23.13
C ASP A 469 -12.20 -9.17 23.00
N TYR A 470 -13.15 -8.28 23.32
CA TYR A 470 -12.96 -6.82 23.24
C TYR A 470 -12.12 -6.33 24.42
N HIS A 471 -10.81 -6.51 24.36
CA HIS A 471 -9.87 -6.23 25.45
C HIS A 471 -9.92 -4.79 25.96
N HIS A 472 -10.21 -3.81 25.09
CA HIS A 472 -10.32 -2.40 25.48
C HIS A 472 -11.43 -2.16 26.52
N ALA A 473 -12.59 -2.85 26.39
CA ALA A 473 -13.68 -2.67 27.35
C ALA A 473 -13.33 -3.25 28.72
N TYR A 474 -12.63 -4.39 28.77
CA TYR A 474 -12.12 -4.94 30.03
C TYR A 474 -11.12 -4.00 30.70
N ASN A 475 -10.15 -3.47 29.90
CA ASN A 475 -9.16 -2.55 30.42
C ASN A 475 -9.77 -1.25 30.95
N ALA A 476 -10.67 -0.62 30.18
CA ALA A 476 -11.33 0.64 30.56
C ALA A 476 -12.15 0.48 31.84
N LEU A 477 -12.95 -0.59 31.94
CA LEU A 477 -13.75 -0.84 33.15
C LEU A 477 -12.84 -1.12 34.36
N GLY A 478 -11.83 -2.00 34.16
CA GLY A 478 -10.89 -2.35 35.23
C GLY A 478 -10.10 -1.15 35.74
N TYR A 479 -9.57 -0.34 34.81
CA TYR A 479 -8.80 0.86 35.14
C TYR A 479 -9.67 1.89 35.93
N SER A 480 -10.87 2.17 35.45
CA SER A 480 -11.79 3.09 36.13
C SER A 480 -12.13 2.62 37.55
N LEU A 481 -12.31 1.32 37.76
CA LEU A 481 -12.51 0.77 39.11
C LEU A 481 -11.26 0.90 39.99
N ALA A 482 -10.07 0.63 39.43
CA ALA A 482 -8.78 0.73 40.12
C ALA A 482 -8.49 2.19 40.52
N ASP A 483 -8.66 3.11 39.59
CA ASP A 483 -8.38 4.54 39.84
C ASP A 483 -9.27 5.12 40.95
N ARG A 484 -10.53 4.76 40.98
CA ARG A 484 -11.46 5.14 42.04
C ARG A 484 -11.24 4.38 43.36
N GLY A 485 -10.42 3.34 43.37
CA GLY A 485 -10.18 2.51 44.54
C GLY A 485 -11.36 1.64 44.95
N VAL A 486 -12.28 1.32 44.02
CA VAL A 486 -13.46 0.51 44.29
C VAL A 486 -13.36 -0.85 43.62
N ARG A 487 -13.82 -1.90 44.34
CA ARG A 487 -13.81 -3.28 43.78
C ARG A 487 -12.45 -3.69 43.16
N LEU A 488 -11.35 -3.40 43.86
CA LEU A 488 -9.98 -3.56 43.33
C LEU A 488 -9.65 -4.97 42.85
N ASN A 489 -10.21 -6.01 43.49
CA ASN A 489 -9.99 -7.39 43.02
C ASN A 489 -10.69 -7.65 41.70
N GLU A 490 -11.89 -7.12 41.47
CA GLU A 490 -12.59 -7.16 40.20
C GLU A 490 -11.81 -6.37 39.13
N ALA A 491 -11.34 -5.17 39.49
CA ALA A 491 -10.53 -4.32 38.63
C ALA A 491 -9.29 -5.10 38.09
N LYS A 492 -8.55 -5.74 39.00
CA LYS A 492 -7.40 -6.57 38.64
C LYS A 492 -7.77 -7.71 37.70
N GLN A 493 -8.88 -8.43 37.97
CA GLN A 493 -9.33 -9.54 37.13
C GLN A 493 -9.69 -9.08 35.72
N LEU A 494 -10.39 -7.95 35.60
CA LEU A 494 -10.76 -7.37 34.31
C LEU A 494 -9.51 -6.97 33.50
N ILE A 495 -8.57 -6.26 34.13
CA ILE A 495 -7.34 -5.83 33.44
C ILE A 495 -6.46 -7.04 33.10
N GLN A 496 -6.38 -8.05 33.97
CA GLN A 496 -5.66 -9.29 33.65
C GLN A 496 -6.27 -9.96 32.42
N LYS A 497 -7.62 -10.04 32.35
CA LYS A 497 -8.30 -10.57 31.16
C LYS A 497 -8.00 -9.76 29.91
N ALA A 498 -7.94 -8.43 30.01
CA ALA A 498 -7.52 -7.57 28.89
C ALA A 498 -6.07 -7.89 28.45
N LEU A 499 -5.14 -8.11 29.40
CA LEU A 499 -3.75 -8.43 29.11
C LEU A 499 -3.60 -9.83 28.49
N ASP A 500 -4.42 -10.80 28.90
CA ASP A 500 -4.47 -12.14 28.30
C ASP A 500 -4.94 -12.11 26.84
N LEU A 501 -5.86 -11.18 26.50
CA LEU A 501 -6.36 -10.97 25.15
C LEU A 501 -5.40 -10.15 24.28
N ALA A 502 -4.60 -9.25 24.89
CA ALA A 502 -3.59 -8.43 24.22
C ALA A 502 -2.23 -8.54 24.92
N PRO A 503 -1.51 -9.67 24.78
CA PRO A 503 -0.29 -9.93 25.53
C PRO A 503 0.80 -8.91 25.23
N GLY A 504 1.36 -8.36 26.32
CA GLY A 504 2.49 -7.44 26.23
C GLY A 504 2.14 -6.01 25.84
N ASP A 505 0.86 -5.63 25.77
CA ASP A 505 0.46 -4.24 25.61
C ASP A 505 0.96 -3.40 26.80
N PRO A 506 1.74 -2.32 26.56
CA PRO A 506 2.33 -1.52 27.64
C PRO A 506 1.27 -0.72 28.41
N PHE A 507 0.18 -0.29 27.79
CA PHE A 507 -0.88 0.49 28.45
C PHE A 507 -1.78 -0.38 29.31
N ILE A 508 -2.07 -1.62 28.87
CA ILE A 508 -2.80 -2.59 29.71
C ILE A 508 -1.91 -3.05 30.87
N THR A 509 -0.59 -3.18 30.63
CA THR A 509 0.38 -3.49 31.67
C THR A 509 0.45 -2.37 32.71
N ASP A 510 0.41 -1.10 32.30
CA ASP A 510 0.33 0.05 33.18
C ASP A 510 -0.97 0.02 34.02
N SER A 511 -2.11 -0.24 33.39
CA SER A 511 -3.39 -0.37 34.10
C SER A 511 -3.35 -1.49 35.17
N LEU A 512 -2.74 -2.65 34.84
CA LEU A 512 -2.58 -3.73 35.80
C LEU A 512 -1.68 -3.32 36.95
N ALA A 513 -0.58 -2.64 36.66
CA ALA A 513 0.33 -2.14 37.67
C ALA A 513 -0.36 -1.11 38.59
N TRP A 514 -1.20 -0.24 38.02
CA TRP A 514 -1.99 0.70 38.80
C TRP A 514 -2.96 -0.02 39.75
N ALA A 515 -3.66 -1.05 39.28
CA ALA A 515 -4.52 -1.88 40.14
C ALA A 515 -3.72 -2.59 41.24
N GLU A 516 -2.52 -3.12 40.97
CA GLU A 516 -1.61 -3.71 41.96
C GLU A 516 -1.16 -2.66 43.01
N PHE A 517 -0.82 -1.47 42.54
CA PHE A 517 -0.46 -0.37 43.45
C PHE A 517 -1.61 -0.01 44.41
N ARG A 518 -2.82 0.11 43.88
CA ARG A 518 -4.03 0.42 44.68
C ARG A 518 -4.39 -0.73 45.64
N LEU A 519 -4.03 -1.96 45.34
CA LEU A 519 -4.12 -3.13 46.24
C LEU A 519 -3.01 -3.16 47.31
N GLY A 520 -2.00 -2.28 47.22
CA GLY A 520 -0.86 -2.23 48.14
C GLY A 520 0.37 -3.03 47.70
N ASN A 521 0.34 -3.72 46.54
CA ASN A 521 1.40 -4.56 46.01
C ASN A 521 2.47 -3.71 45.27
N LYS A 522 3.10 -2.78 46.01
CA LYS A 522 4.02 -1.76 45.45
C LYS A 522 5.20 -2.33 44.67
N ALA A 523 5.75 -3.46 45.09
CA ALA A 523 6.90 -4.08 44.41
C ALA A 523 6.51 -4.64 43.05
N GLN A 524 5.36 -5.30 42.95
CA GLN A 524 4.82 -5.81 41.69
C GLN A 524 4.41 -4.67 40.75
N ALA A 525 3.75 -3.64 41.28
CA ALA A 525 3.41 -2.45 40.51
C ALA A 525 4.65 -1.78 39.89
N GLN A 526 5.72 -1.62 40.68
CA GLN A 526 6.97 -1.06 40.19
C GLN A 526 7.57 -1.90 39.04
N GLN A 527 7.61 -3.22 39.19
CA GLN A 527 8.17 -4.10 38.15
C GLN A 527 7.39 -4.01 36.83
N LEU A 528 6.06 -4.03 36.91
CA LEU A 528 5.20 -3.91 35.75
C LEU A 528 5.35 -2.55 35.06
N LEU A 529 5.35 -1.44 35.82
CA LEU A 529 5.51 -0.08 35.28
C LEU A 529 6.88 0.14 34.65
N GLN A 530 7.95 -0.38 35.24
CA GLN A 530 9.29 -0.30 34.64
C GLN A 530 9.34 -1.06 33.31
N SER A 531 8.71 -2.23 33.23
CA SER A 531 8.60 -3.00 31.99
C SER A 531 7.79 -2.25 30.94
N ALA A 532 6.62 -1.70 31.32
CA ALA A 532 5.76 -0.93 30.42
C ALA A 532 6.48 0.31 29.89
N PHE A 533 7.11 1.09 30.76
CA PHE A 533 7.85 2.29 30.40
C PHE A 533 9.07 2.00 29.50
N SER A 534 9.78 0.91 29.75
CA SER A 534 10.91 0.47 28.93
C SER A 534 10.47 0.10 27.50
N LYS A 535 9.30 -0.54 27.36
CA LYS A 535 8.74 -0.90 26.06
C LYS A 535 8.20 0.32 25.30
N LYS A 536 7.53 1.21 26.04
CA LYS A 536 6.87 2.39 25.48
C LYS A 536 7.01 3.53 26.48
N PRO A 537 8.02 4.40 26.36
CA PRO A 537 8.07 5.62 27.15
C PRO A 537 6.84 6.49 26.87
N ASP A 538 6.06 6.73 27.93
CA ASP A 538 4.82 7.49 27.89
C ASP A 538 4.63 8.33 29.17
N ALA A 539 3.97 9.49 29.05
CA ALA A 539 3.82 10.42 30.17
C ALA A 539 2.85 9.91 31.25
N GLU A 540 1.83 9.14 30.88
CA GLU A 540 0.90 8.54 31.84
C GLU A 540 1.55 7.40 32.61
N ILE A 541 2.30 6.52 31.91
CA ILE A 541 3.09 5.47 32.55
C ILE A 541 4.13 6.09 33.48
N ALA A 542 4.76 7.20 33.07
CA ALA A 542 5.68 7.95 33.93
C ALA A 542 5.02 8.54 35.16
N ALA A 543 3.76 9.00 35.05
CA ALA A 543 2.98 9.50 36.20
C ALA A 543 2.80 8.40 37.25
N HIS A 544 2.33 7.22 36.83
CA HIS A 544 2.11 6.08 37.73
C HIS A 544 3.41 5.52 38.31
N LEU A 545 4.46 5.34 37.49
CA LEU A 545 5.75 4.85 37.96
C LEU A 545 6.40 5.81 38.97
N GLY A 546 6.33 7.10 38.71
CA GLY A 546 6.81 8.12 39.64
C GLY A 546 6.05 8.11 40.97
N GLU A 547 4.72 7.92 40.95
CA GLU A 547 3.93 7.82 42.17
C GLU A 547 4.26 6.57 42.99
N VAL A 548 4.48 5.43 42.33
CA VAL A 548 4.93 4.22 43.03
C VAL A 548 6.29 4.46 43.68
N PHE A 549 7.28 5.04 42.99
CA PHE A 549 8.56 5.40 43.59
C PHE A 549 8.43 6.36 44.75
N TRP A 550 7.58 7.41 44.60
CA TRP A 550 7.33 8.37 45.64
C TRP A 550 6.76 7.71 46.91
N SER A 551 5.78 6.81 46.74
CA SER A 551 5.14 6.08 47.84
C SER A 551 6.07 5.12 48.57
N GLN A 552 7.21 4.77 47.97
CA GLN A 552 8.29 3.94 48.54
C GLN A 552 9.42 4.79 49.16
N GLY A 553 9.30 6.13 49.13
CA GLY A 553 10.35 7.05 49.59
C GLY A 553 11.50 7.29 48.60
N ASN A 554 11.44 6.74 47.38
CA ASN A 554 12.42 6.94 46.33
C ASN A 554 12.20 8.25 45.56
N THR A 555 12.25 9.38 46.28
CA THR A 555 11.87 10.70 45.75
C THR A 555 12.69 11.14 44.51
N GLU A 556 13.99 10.82 44.48
CA GLU A 556 14.85 11.21 43.36
C GLU A 556 14.49 10.44 42.07
N LYS A 557 14.20 9.14 42.19
CA LYS A 557 13.72 8.36 41.04
C LYS A 557 12.35 8.83 40.55
N ALA A 558 11.46 9.15 41.49
CA ALA A 558 10.15 9.70 41.16
C ALA A 558 10.28 11.01 40.33
N LYS A 559 11.09 11.95 40.84
CA LYS A 559 11.33 13.22 40.13
C LYS A 559 11.98 13.04 38.76
N ALA A 560 12.92 12.11 38.64
CA ALA A 560 13.59 11.84 37.37
C ALA A 560 12.59 11.34 36.32
N ILE A 561 11.73 10.35 36.68
CA ILE A 561 10.76 9.77 35.75
C ILE A 561 9.65 10.76 35.39
N TRP A 562 9.20 11.59 36.33
CA TRP A 562 8.22 12.65 36.05
C TRP A 562 8.78 13.75 35.14
N LYS A 563 10.05 14.12 35.28
CA LYS A 563 10.71 15.03 34.33
C LYS A 563 10.74 14.47 32.93
N GLU A 564 11.03 13.18 32.80
CA GLU A 564 10.97 12.52 31.49
C GLU A 564 9.53 12.47 30.95
N GLY A 565 8.53 12.19 31.79
CA GLY A 565 7.11 12.27 31.41
C GLY A 565 6.70 13.66 30.90
N LEU A 566 7.13 14.73 31.58
CA LEU A 566 6.89 16.12 31.13
C LEU A 566 7.59 16.44 29.81
N ARG A 567 8.77 15.85 29.57
CA ARG A 567 9.48 15.99 28.28
C ARG A 567 8.74 15.28 27.15
N LEU A 568 8.15 14.11 27.44
CA LEU A 568 7.36 13.34 26.47
C LEU A 568 6.03 14.02 26.13
N ASN A 569 5.30 14.47 27.14
CA ASN A 569 4.04 15.19 26.98
C ASN A 569 3.82 16.17 28.17
N PRO A 570 4.16 17.45 27.99
CA PRO A 570 4.00 18.46 29.06
C PRO A 570 2.55 18.73 29.43
N ASP A 571 1.61 18.34 28.58
CA ASP A 571 0.18 18.58 28.76
C ASP A 571 -0.59 17.36 29.28
N ASN A 572 0.10 16.25 29.57
CA ASN A 572 -0.56 15.05 30.12
C ASN A 572 -1.26 15.35 31.44
N GLN A 573 -2.57 15.09 31.46
CA GLN A 573 -3.45 15.46 32.60
C GLN A 573 -3.15 14.61 33.82
N THR A 574 -3.00 13.31 33.69
CA THR A 574 -2.70 12.36 34.77
C THR A 574 -1.42 12.77 35.50
N LEU A 575 -0.37 13.13 34.74
CA LEU A 575 0.91 13.57 35.29
C LEU A 575 0.76 14.93 36.05
N LYS A 576 0.08 15.90 35.44
CA LYS A 576 -0.17 17.20 36.07
C LYS A 576 -0.97 17.07 37.39
N GLU A 577 -2.01 16.25 37.38
CA GLU A 577 -2.83 16.00 38.57
C GLU A 577 -2.05 15.26 39.65
N THR A 578 -1.25 14.28 39.29
CA THR A 578 -0.36 13.55 40.22
C THR A 578 0.62 14.51 40.89
N LEU A 579 1.34 15.33 40.10
CA LEU A 579 2.30 16.31 40.62
C LEU A 579 1.62 17.33 41.54
N LYS A 580 0.45 17.85 41.14
CA LYS A 580 -0.34 18.79 41.97
C LYS A 580 -0.78 18.16 43.28
N ARG A 581 -1.30 16.93 43.26
CA ARG A 581 -1.79 16.21 44.45
C ARG A 581 -0.66 15.90 45.42
N LEU A 582 0.51 15.61 44.94
CA LEU A 582 1.71 15.29 45.75
C LEU A 582 2.54 16.52 46.10
N GLY A 583 2.15 17.73 45.67
CA GLY A 583 2.84 18.97 45.96
C GLY A 583 4.24 19.09 45.36
N VAL A 584 4.46 18.42 44.20
CA VAL A 584 5.77 18.41 43.52
C VAL A 584 5.79 19.47 42.41
N SER A 585 6.81 20.33 42.43
CA SER A 585 7.09 21.30 41.38
C SER A 585 8.53 21.12 40.87
N PHE A 586 8.79 21.43 39.59
CA PHE A 586 10.09 21.33 38.96
C PHE A 586 10.58 22.69 38.48
#